data_7d42feef079d0d7e2fea3c44fcc9eed9
#
_entry.id   7d42feef079d0d7e2fea3c44fcc9eed9
#
_cell.length_a   1.000
_cell.length_b   1.000
_cell.length_c   1.000
_cell.angle_alpha   90.00
_cell.angle_beta   90.00
_cell.angle_gamma   90.00
#
_symmetry.space_group_name_H-M   'P 1'
#
loop_
_entity.id
_entity.type
_entity.pdbx_description
1 polymer ?
#
loop_
_entity_poly.entity_id
_entity_poly.type
_entity_poly.pdbx_seq_one_letter_code
_entity_poly.pdbx_strand_id
1 'polypeptide(L)'
;MWNKPWKYLEGIAICIGLLVTGALLQVSMGPVEWLMFMWPANIVALGLLVCVLVLVYVLRSRVYLFRFMCQPEAAVPALATASLLTVVMGLTRQVAEGHPAIDPVGLSKMLSFWPFVLVYLWNVVIVAEVAIFQIAHFRMRCLPSLLCHLGLFVFVTCGVLGSADMQRLKMYCEEGKPEWRALDNFREVHELPIAIELSKFTIDEYPPKLALFDSKSGTPLPKDKPQNIVVEQGVKSGELMGWHVTIEKYIEDAMPATMLKMMKGMPEKMMQMMKMDDLGMRVNTGGFVEYKGKGAATAILVKAQKGKTVKEGWVSSGSYMFPMSSLKLDRRTEIAMSSREPLRYASDVNLYSQDGKTEQAHIEVNKPYSFASWKIYQLDYNKEQGKWSTLSVYELVSDPWLPAVYAGIGLLLAGSVLVFIVAGRKRKEDAK
;
A
#
# COMPACT_ATOMS: atom_id res chain seq x y z
N MET A 1 0.20 48.38 -8.92
CA MET A 1 0.87 47.13 -8.49
C MET A 1 2.17 47.52 -7.80
N TRP A 2 2.58 46.85 -6.75
CA TRP A 2 3.79 47.08 -5.96
C TRP A 2 3.84 48.35 -5.08
N ASN A 3 2.74 49.10 -4.97
CA ASN A 3 2.63 50.22 -4.00
C ASN A 3 2.29 49.63 -2.63
N LYS A 4 3.04 50.06 -1.60
CA LYS A 4 2.82 49.60 -0.21
C LYS A 4 1.56 50.28 0.39
N PRO A 5 0.76 49.53 1.17
CA PRO A 5 0.88 48.11 1.52
C PRO A 5 0.44 47.15 0.37
N TRP A 6 1.19 46.05 0.20
CA TRP A 6 0.82 45.00 -0.77
C TRP A 6 -0.44 44.29 -0.35
N LYS A 7 -1.24 43.88 -1.35
CA LYS A 7 -2.53 43.21 -1.17
C LYS A 7 -2.50 41.81 -1.81
N TYR A 8 -3.64 41.15 -1.92
CA TYR A 8 -3.79 39.83 -2.52
C TYR A 8 -3.29 39.76 -3.97
N LEU A 9 -3.37 40.88 -4.73
CA LEU A 9 -2.94 40.92 -6.13
C LEU A 9 -1.41 40.72 -6.27
N GLU A 10 -0.64 41.32 -5.35
CA GLU A 10 0.81 41.12 -5.29
C GLU A 10 1.16 39.70 -4.85
N GLY A 11 0.38 39.10 -3.91
CA GLY A 11 0.50 37.69 -3.52
C GLY A 11 0.27 36.74 -4.69
N ILE A 12 -0.78 36.98 -5.49
CA ILE A 12 -1.08 36.21 -6.72
C ILE A 12 0.05 36.36 -7.72
N ALA A 13 0.56 37.60 -7.95
CA ALA A 13 1.67 37.86 -8.87
C ALA A 13 2.94 37.09 -8.47
N ILE A 14 3.25 37.00 -7.16
CA ILE A 14 4.36 36.18 -6.67
C ILE A 14 4.13 34.71 -7.01
N CYS A 15 2.94 34.17 -6.75
CA CYS A 15 2.63 32.78 -7.08
C CYS A 15 2.75 32.49 -8.58
N ILE A 16 2.26 33.38 -9.43
CA ILE A 16 2.43 33.27 -10.90
C ILE A 16 3.92 33.28 -11.25
N GLY A 17 4.70 34.18 -10.65
CA GLY A 17 6.15 34.22 -10.84
C GLY A 17 6.84 32.91 -10.46
N LEU A 18 6.45 32.29 -9.35
CA LEU A 18 6.96 30.97 -8.91
C LEU A 18 6.58 29.86 -9.89
N LEU A 19 5.34 29.86 -10.40
CA LEU A 19 4.90 28.88 -11.40
C LEU A 19 5.70 29.02 -12.71
N VAL A 20 5.90 30.25 -13.19
CA VAL A 20 6.69 30.50 -14.40
C VAL A 20 8.16 30.12 -14.21
N THR A 21 8.76 30.51 -13.07
CA THR A 21 10.15 30.14 -12.75
C THR A 21 10.29 28.63 -12.64
N GLY A 22 9.34 27.96 -11.96
CA GLY A 22 9.34 26.52 -11.88
C GLY A 22 9.19 25.83 -13.23
N ALA A 23 8.34 26.36 -14.13
CA ALA A 23 8.20 25.83 -15.48
C ALA A 23 9.50 25.97 -16.28
N LEU A 24 10.20 27.08 -16.15
CA LEU A 24 11.51 27.30 -16.81
C LEU A 24 12.56 26.33 -16.25
N LEU A 25 12.60 26.11 -14.93
CA LEU A 25 13.50 25.13 -14.32
C LEU A 25 13.16 23.70 -14.78
N GLN A 26 11.88 23.35 -14.85
CA GLN A 26 11.44 22.05 -15.34
C GLN A 26 11.93 21.74 -16.76
N VAL A 27 11.86 22.73 -17.64
CA VAL A 27 12.32 22.58 -19.02
C VAL A 27 13.85 22.55 -19.14
N SER A 28 14.56 23.31 -18.30
CA SER A 28 16.02 23.44 -18.39
C SER A 28 16.79 22.35 -17.63
N MET A 29 16.29 21.91 -16.47
CA MET A 29 16.99 20.98 -15.56
C MET A 29 16.31 19.62 -15.46
N GLY A 30 15.07 19.48 -15.93
CA GLY A 30 14.25 18.29 -15.68
C GLY A 30 13.62 18.27 -14.27
N PRO A 31 13.03 17.15 -13.86
CA PRO A 31 12.40 17.03 -12.55
C PRO A 31 13.41 17.08 -11.39
N VAL A 32 12.95 17.45 -10.19
CA VAL A 32 13.79 17.42 -8.99
C VAL A 32 14.14 15.97 -8.64
N GLU A 33 15.42 15.71 -8.46
CA GLU A 33 15.91 14.39 -8.00
C GLU A 33 16.08 14.38 -6.48
N TRP A 34 15.11 13.81 -5.77
CA TRP A 34 15.09 13.79 -4.31
C TRP A 34 16.20 12.96 -3.70
N LEU A 35 16.74 11.97 -4.40
CA LEU A 35 17.88 11.17 -3.94
C LEU A 35 19.13 12.02 -3.65
N MET A 36 19.27 13.19 -4.26
CA MET A 36 20.34 14.15 -3.91
C MET A 36 20.26 14.63 -2.46
N PHE A 37 19.10 14.53 -1.83
CA PHE A 37 18.85 14.92 -0.45
C PHE A 37 18.93 13.76 0.54
N MET A 38 19.53 12.62 0.17
CA MET A 38 19.82 11.55 1.14
C MET A 38 20.77 12.03 2.23
N TRP A 39 20.76 11.36 3.36
CA TRP A 39 21.72 11.59 4.44
C TRP A 39 23.16 11.63 3.91
N PRO A 40 24.01 12.62 4.28
CA PRO A 40 23.75 13.72 5.24
C PRO A 40 23.22 15.02 4.58
N ALA A 41 22.97 15.06 3.26
CA ALA A 41 22.63 16.28 2.53
C ALA A 41 21.33 16.93 3.03
N ASN A 42 20.34 16.13 3.44
CA ASN A 42 19.08 16.65 3.98
C ASN A 42 19.25 17.41 5.31
N ILE A 43 20.14 16.96 6.20
CA ILE A 43 20.44 17.68 7.45
C ILE A 43 21.14 19.01 7.13
N VAL A 44 22.06 19.01 6.17
CA VAL A 44 22.71 20.25 5.72
C VAL A 44 21.68 21.20 5.10
N ALA A 45 20.79 20.68 4.25
CA ALA A 45 19.70 21.45 3.64
C ALA A 45 18.75 22.04 4.69
N LEU A 46 18.37 21.25 5.71
CA LEU A 46 17.56 21.72 6.83
C LEU A 46 18.29 22.85 7.61
N GLY A 47 19.56 22.66 7.93
CA GLY A 47 20.37 23.67 8.60
C GLY A 47 20.46 24.97 7.79
N LEU A 48 20.70 24.86 6.48
CA LEU A 48 20.73 25.99 5.56
C LEU A 48 19.36 26.70 5.48
N LEU A 49 18.27 25.92 5.38
CA LEU A 49 16.91 26.49 5.39
C LEU A 49 16.67 27.29 6.67
N VAL A 50 16.99 26.74 7.85
CA VAL A 50 16.83 27.44 9.13
C VAL A 50 17.68 28.72 9.19
N CYS A 51 18.92 28.68 8.70
CA CYS A 51 19.78 29.88 8.62
C CYS A 51 19.17 30.95 7.72
N VAL A 52 18.64 30.55 6.55
CA VAL A 52 17.97 31.49 5.62
C VAL A 52 16.73 32.09 6.26
N LEU A 53 15.90 31.31 6.95
CA LEU A 53 14.69 31.78 7.63
C LEU A 53 15.04 32.79 8.73
N VAL A 54 16.05 32.52 9.55
CA VAL A 54 16.54 33.47 10.58
C VAL A 54 17.03 34.76 9.91
N LEU A 55 17.77 34.69 8.81
CA LEU A 55 18.24 35.85 8.07
C LEU A 55 17.07 36.68 7.50
N VAL A 56 16.06 36.03 6.91
CA VAL A 56 14.83 36.66 6.41
C VAL A 56 14.14 37.39 7.57
N TYR A 57 14.00 36.75 8.75
CA TYR A 57 13.41 37.36 9.91
C TYR A 57 14.18 38.60 10.35
N VAL A 58 15.50 38.54 10.44
CA VAL A 58 16.36 39.69 10.86
C VAL A 58 16.26 40.86 9.87
N LEU A 59 16.22 40.53 8.56
CA LEU A 59 16.15 41.54 7.50
C LEU A 59 14.72 42.10 7.23
N ARG A 60 13.71 41.58 7.93
CA ARG A 60 12.30 41.97 7.71
C ARG A 60 12.00 43.45 7.89
N SER A 61 12.82 44.17 8.72
CA SER A 61 12.70 45.61 8.88
C SER A 61 13.18 46.41 7.68
N ARG A 62 14.12 45.85 6.90
CA ARG A 62 14.75 46.49 5.74
C ARG A 62 14.05 46.10 4.43
N VAL A 63 13.59 44.85 4.30
CA VAL A 63 12.98 44.28 3.06
C VAL A 63 11.49 44.09 3.27
N TYR A 64 10.68 44.80 2.50
CA TYR A 64 9.22 44.77 2.65
C TYR A 64 8.63 43.38 2.31
N LEU A 65 9.18 42.66 1.33
CA LEU A 65 8.78 41.29 1.00
C LEU A 65 8.80 40.37 2.22
N PHE A 66 9.85 40.44 3.04
CA PHE A 66 9.99 39.61 4.25
C PHE A 66 8.96 39.95 5.32
N ARG A 67 8.52 41.22 5.37
CA ARG A 67 7.39 41.63 6.22
C ARG A 67 6.06 41.15 5.67
N PHE A 68 5.91 41.16 4.36
CA PHE A 68 4.70 40.72 3.65
C PHE A 68 4.41 39.24 3.86
N MET A 69 5.43 38.38 3.92
CA MET A 69 5.29 36.93 4.15
C MET A 69 4.48 36.59 5.42
N CYS A 70 4.50 37.44 6.45
CA CYS A 70 3.73 37.22 7.68
C CYS A 70 2.27 37.71 7.57
N GLN A 71 1.80 38.13 6.41
CA GLN A 71 0.47 38.70 6.20
C GLN A 71 -0.47 37.71 5.49
N PRO A 72 -1.79 37.73 5.78
CA PRO A 72 -2.75 36.89 5.09
C PRO A 72 -2.74 37.06 3.56
N GLU A 73 -2.39 38.27 3.08
CA GLU A 73 -2.30 38.63 1.67
C GLU A 73 -1.21 37.85 0.92
N ALA A 74 -0.19 37.35 1.62
CA ALA A 74 0.80 36.43 1.07
C ALA A 74 0.35 34.96 1.21
N ALA A 75 -0.19 34.60 2.37
CA ALA A 75 -0.49 33.22 2.72
C ALA A 75 -1.70 32.66 1.92
N VAL A 76 -2.77 33.45 1.76
CA VAL A 76 -4.00 32.97 1.09
C VAL A 76 -3.77 32.62 -0.39
N PRO A 77 -3.12 33.47 -1.22
CA PRO A 77 -2.79 33.12 -2.58
C PRO A 77 -1.84 31.91 -2.68
N ALA A 78 -0.86 31.81 -1.78
CA ALA A 78 0.08 30.69 -1.74
C ALA A 78 -0.63 29.35 -1.45
N LEU A 79 -1.50 29.32 -0.45
CA LEU A 79 -2.31 28.14 -0.11
C LEU A 79 -3.28 27.78 -1.23
N ALA A 80 -3.96 28.77 -1.84
CA ALA A 80 -4.86 28.53 -2.95
C ALA A 80 -4.13 27.92 -4.16
N THR A 81 -2.95 28.42 -4.47
CA THR A 81 -2.12 27.87 -5.56
C THR A 81 -1.63 26.47 -5.26
N ALA A 82 -1.16 26.20 -4.04
CA ALA A 82 -0.76 24.86 -3.60
C ALA A 82 -1.94 23.88 -3.65
N SER A 83 -3.11 24.31 -3.18
CA SER A 83 -4.34 23.50 -3.24
C SER A 83 -4.74 23.15 -4.68
N LEU A 84 -4.68 24.13 -5.59
CA LEU A 84 -4.96 23.90 -7.00
C LEU A 84 -4.00 22.87 -7.61
N LEU A 85 -2.70 22.99 -7.35
CA LEU A 85 -1.71 22.02 -7.82
C LEU A 85 -1.93 20.64 -7.21
N THR A 86 -2.34 20.55 -5.93
CA THR A 86 -2.68 19.28 -5.29
C THR A 86 -3.92 18.64 -5.92
N VAL A 87 -4.93 19.43 -6.30
CA VAL A 87 -6.09 18.92 -7.05
C VAL A 87 -5.66 18.39 -8.41
N VAL A 88 -4.80 19.11 -9.14
CA VAL A 88 -4.25 18.63 -10.41
C VAL A 88 -3.49 17.31 -10.22
N MET A 89 -2.68 17.19 -9.16
CA MET A 89 -2.00 15.95 -8.79
C MET A 89 -2.97 14.78 -8.58
N GLY A 90 -4.08 15.03 -7.88
CA GLY A 90 -5.11 13.99 -7.64
C GLY A 90 -5.88 13.58 -8.89
N LEU A 91 -6.02 14.47 -9.87
CA LEU A 91 -6.70 14.20 -11.14
C LEU A 91 -5.77 13.58 -12.20
N THR A 92 -4.46 13.63 -12.01
CA THR A 92 -3.45 13.06 -12.91
C THR A 92 -2.94 11.72 -12.37
N ARG A 93 -2.76 10.73 -13.26
CA ARG A 93 -2.16 9.45 -12.88
C ARG A 93 -0.70 9.69 -12.48
N GLN A 94 -0.40 9.52 -11.20
CA GLN A 94 0.97 9.61 -10.70
C GLN A 94 1.76 8.34 -10.98
N VAL A 95 3.04 8.50 -11.31
CA VAL A 95 3.97 7.42 -11.61
C VAL A 95 4.87 7.19 -10.40
N ALA A 96 5.14 5.93 -10.09
CA ALA A 96 6.04 5.56 -9.01
C ALA A 96 7.48 6.05 -9.27
N GLU A 97 8.25 6.23 -8.21
CA GLU A 97 9.68 6.52 -8.31
C GLU A 97 10.40 5.50 -9.20
N GLY A 98 11.42 5.98 -9.94
CA GLY A 98 12.18 5.14 -10.85
C GLY A 98 11.61 5.03 -12.26
N HIS A 99 10.35 5.34 -12.48
CA HIS A 99 9.77 5.31 -13.82
C HIS A 99 9.77 6.70 -14.46
N PRO A 100 9.93 6.81 -15.80
CA PRO A 100 9.85 8.09 -16.50
C PRO A 100 8.43 8.68 -16.41
N ALA A 101 8.33 10.00 -16.48
CA ALA A 101 7.03 10.67 -16.59
C ALA A 101 6.26 10.18 -17.83
N ILE A 102 4.94 10.01 -17.70
CA ILE A 102 4.07 9.58 -18.81
C ILE A 102 3.75 10.78 -19.72
N ASP A 103 3.69 11.98 -19.14
CA ASP A 103 3.38 13.21 -19.83
C ASP A 103 4.64 14.07 -20.09
N PRO A 104 4.70 14.85 -21.17
CA PRO A 104 5.87 15.64 -21.52
C PRO A 104 6.11 16.82 -20.58
N VAL A 105 5.11 17.24 -19.82
CA VAL A 105 5.20 18.39 -18.89
C VAL A 105 5.75 17.96 -17.53
N GLY A 106 5.54 16.69 -17.12
CA GLY A 106 5.96 16.16 -15.84
C GLY A 106 4.89 16.18 -14.74
N LEU A 107 3.62 16.40 -15.08
CA LEU A 107 2.49 16.39 -14.12
C LEU A 107 2.25 15.02 -13.49
N SER A 108 2.64 13.93 -14.17
CA SER A 108 2.59 12.57 -13.65
C SER A 108 3.65 12.29 -12.58
N LYS A 109 4.57 13.24 -12.33
CA LYS A 109 5.56 13.26 -11.25
C LYS A 109 5.47 14.56 -10.45
N MET A 110 4.28 14.90 -9.98
CA MET A 110 3.99 16.20 -9.39
C MET A 110 4.91 16.55 -8.21
N LEU A 111 5.28 15.59 -7.38
CA LEU A 111 6.18 15.83 -6.24
C LEU A 111 7.60 16.23 -6.64
N SER A 112 8.03 15.90 -7.88
CA SER A 112 9.32 16.30 -8.46
C SER A 112 9.18 17.44 -9.48
N PHE A 113 7.96 17.97 -9.65
CA PHE A 113 7.66 19.04 -10.61
C PHE A 113 8.01 20.40 -10.01
N TRP A 114 8.98 21.12 -10.61
CA TRP A 114 9.51 22.38 -10.08
C TRP A 114 8.44 23.42 -9.70
N PRO A 115 7.39 23.69 -10.50
CA PRO A 115 6.33 24.61 -10.08
C PRO A 115 5.67 24.23 -8.77
N PHE A 116 5.42 22.93 -8.55
CA PHE A 116 4.87 22.42 -7.31
C PHE A 116 5.85 22.60 -6.15
N VAL A 117 7.11 22.21 -6.35
CA VAL A 117 8.17 22.32 -5.32
C VAL A 117 8.38 23.77 -4.89
N LEU A 118 8.45 24.73 -5.82
CA LEU A 118 8.64 26.14 -5.48
C LEU A 118 7.46 26.75 -4.73
N VAL A 119 6.22 26.40 -5.12
CA VAL A 119 5.02 26.87 -4.44
C VAL A 119 4.93 26.28 -3.02
N TYR A 120 5.26 25.01 -2.85
CA TYR A 120 5.30 24.37 -1.53
C TYR A 120 6.42 24.93 -0.65
N LEU A 121 7.61 25.14 -1.20
CA LEU A 121 8.72 25.81 -0.49
C LEU A 121 8.30 27.21 -0.03
N TRP A 122 7.61 27.97 -0.88
CA TRP A 122 7.08 29.29 -0.52
C TRP A 122 6.10 29.22 0.65
N ASN A 123 5.18 28.23 0.67
CA ASN A 123 4.29 28.01 1.79
C ASN A 123 5.05 27.61 3.07
N VAL A 124 6.08 26.78 2.97
CA VAL A 124 6.94 26.40 4.11
C VAL A 124 7.61 27.63 4.69
N VAL A 125 8.17 28.51 3.85
CA VAL A 125 8.81 29.77 4.29
C VAL A 125 7.81 30.69 4.98
N ILE A 126 6.61 30.88 4.42
CA ILE A 126 5.55 31.69 5.06
C ILE A 126 5.19 31.16 6.44
N VAL A 127 4.94 29.86 6.55
CA VAL A 127 4.56 29.21 7.82
C VAL A 127 5.68 29.33 8.86
N ALA A 128 6.94 29.13 8.44
CA ALA A 128 8.10 29.25 9.29
C ALA A 128 8.31 30.69 9.78
N GLU A 129 8.19 31.70 8.91
CA GLU A 129 8.33 33.12 9.28
C GLU A 129 7.27 33.54 10.29
N VAL A 130 6.02 33.07 10.14
CA VAL A 130 4.97 33.32 11.12
C VAL A 130 5.31 32.66 12.46
N ALA A 131 5.81 31.42 12.45
CA ALA A 131 6.22 30.73 13.67
C ALA A 131 7.41 31.47 14.37
N ILE A 132 8.44 31.84 13.62
CA ILE A 132 9.59 32.60 14.14
C ILE A 132 9.13 33.94 14.74
N PHE A 133 8.22 34.65 14.04
CA PHE A 133 7.65 35.90 14.56
C PHE A 133 6.89 35.69 15.86
N GLN A 134 6.12 34.63 16.00
CA GLN A 134 5.33 34.29 17.19
C GLN A 134 6.25 33.84 18.33
N ILE A 135 7.39 33.18 18.07
CA ILE A 135 8.41 32.83 19.05
C ILE A 135 9.08 34.08 19.57
N ALA A 136 9.54 34.98 18.68
CA ALA A 136 10.24 36.20 19.06
C ALA A 136 9.35 37.19 19.85
N HIS A 137 8.03 37.15 19.61
CA HIS A 137 7.05 38.01 20.31
C HIS A 137 6.07 37.14 21.13
N PHE A 138 6.62 36.15 21.83
CA PHE A 138 5.81 35.16 22.52
C PHE A 138 4.85 35.78 23.55
N ARG A 139 3.60 35.39 23.43
CA ARG A 139 2.54 35.65 24.41
C ARG A 139 1.69 34.39 24.53
N MET A 140 1.19 34.05 25.72
CA MET A 140 0.37 32.86 25.95
C MET A 140 -0.87 32.80 25.02
N ARG A 141 -1.42 33.93 24.59
CA ARG A 141 -2.51 34.02 23.64
C ARG A 141 -2.13 33.51 22.23
N CYS A 142 -0.84 33.56 21.87
CA CYS A 142 -0.34 33.11 20.57
C CYS A 142 0.00 31.60 20.56
N LEU A 143 0.05 30.95 21.73
CA LEU A 143 0.45 29.56 21.88
C LEU A 143 -0.33 28.60 20.94
N PRO A 144 -1.67 28.66 20.82
CA PRO A 144 -2.40 27.76 19.91
C PRO A 144 -1.96 27.92 18.47
N SER A 145 -1.85 29.16 18.00
CA SER A 145 -1.40 29.47 16.63
C SER A 145 0.05 29.10 16.39
N LEU A 146 0.93 29.33 17.36
CA LEU A 146 2.33 28.94 17.29
C LEU A 146 2.49 27.43 17.13
N LEU A 147 1.76 26.64 17.93
CA LEU A 147 1.81 25.17 17.83
C LEU A 147 1.33 24.69 16.46
N CYS A 148 0.29 25.30 15.89
CA CYS A 148 -0.18 24.96 14.55
C CYS A 148 0.88 25.28 13.49
N HIS A 149 1.48 26.47 13.49
CA HIS A 149 2.48 26.85 12.48
C HIS A 149 3.78 26.05 12.64
N LEU A 150 4.27 25.90 13.86
CA LEU A 150 5.46 25.11 14.13
C LEU A 150 5.26 23.63 13.79
N GLY A 151 4.09 23.06 14.16
CA GLY A 151 3.74 21.68 13.83
C GLY A 151 3.67 21.46 12.33
N LEU A 152 3.03 22.39 11.59
CA LEU A 152 2.95 22.32 10.14
C LEU A 152 4.34 22.44 9.46
N PHE A 153 5.18 23.36 9.95
CA PHE A 153 6.55 23.51 9.46
C PHE A 153 7.35 22.22 9.64
N VAL A 154 7.36 21.65 10.85
CA VAL A 154 8.08 20.40 11.14
C VAL A 154 7.53 19.26 10.32
N PHE A 155 6.20 19.10 10.27
CA PHE A 155 5.54 18.04 9.50
C PHE A 155 5.93 18.05 8.03
N VAL A 156 5.77 19.22 7.36
CA VAL A 156 6.03 19.31 5.91
C VAL A 156 7.53 19.20 5.61
N THR A 157 8.38 19.92 6.38
CA THR A 157 9.82 19.95 6.09
C THR A 157 10.48 18.61 6.37
N CYS A 158 10.18 17.96 7.50
CA CYS A 158 10.72 16.64 7.82
C CYS A 158 10.15 15.55 6.90
N GLY A 159 8.88 15.66 6.50
CA GLY A 159 8.27 14.72 5.54
C GLY A 159 8.92 14.78 4.16
N VAL A 160 9.23 15.97 3.67
CA VAL A 160 9.89 16.15 2.36
C VAL A 160 11.37 15.77 2.41
N LEU A 161 12.13 16.31 3.35
CA LEU A 161 13.57 16.01 3.45
C LEU A 161 13.84 14.57 3.87
N GLY A 162 12.95 13.97 4.65
CA GLY A 162 13.07 12.58 5.10
C GLY A 162 12.67 11.57 4.02
N SER A 163 11.92 11.96 2.99
CA SER A 163 11.48 11.03 1.95
C SER A 163 12.63 10.36 1.20
N ALA A 164 13.77 11.05 1.06
CA ALA A 164 14.96 10.51 0.42
C ALA A 164 15.67 9.42 1.24
N ASP A 165 15.52 9.41 2.57
CA ASP A 165 16.10 8.41 3.47
C ASP A 165 15.16 7.23 3.72
N MET A 166 13.90 7.34 3.27
CA MET A 166 12.94 6.26 3.44
C MET A 166 13.28 5.10 2.53
N GLN A 167 13.56 3.95 3.13
CA GLN A 167 13.81 2.70 2.40
C GLN A 167 12.58 1.83 2.45
N ARG A 168 12.22 1.28 1.30
CA ARG A 168 11.09 0.37 1.14
C ARG A 168 11.52 -0.79 0.25
N LEU A 169 11.71 -1.95 0.87
CA LEU A 169 12.34 -3.12 0.27
C LEU A 169 11.42 -4.34 0.38
N LYS A 170 11.51 -5.27 -0.56
CA LYS A 170 10.78 -6.55 -0.56
C LYS A 170 11.71 -7.70 -0.32
N MET A 171 11.41 -8.52 0.68
CA MET A 171 12.17 -9.71 1.04
C MET A 171 11.34 -10.96 0.79
N TYR A 172 11.93 -11.95 0.13
CA TYR A 172 11.30 -13.22 -0.22
C TYR A 172 11.88 -14.32 0.65
N CYS A 173 11.14 -14.76 1.66
CA CYS A 173 11.61 -15.73 2.63
C CYS A 173 11.00 -17.10 2.39
N GLU A 174 11.84 -18.10 2.17
CA GLU A 174 11.43 -19.51 2.11
C GLU A 174 11.41 -20.13 3.52
N GLU A 175 10.50 -21.08 3.75
CA GLU A 175 10.36 -21.79 5.01
C GLU A 175 11.68 -22.49 5.41
N GLY A 176 12.15 -22.25 6.65
CA GLY A 176 13.36 -22.84 7.21
C GLY A 176 14.68 -22.28 6.67
N LYS A 177 14.65 -21.18 5.91
CA LYS A 177 15.86 -20.53 5.38
C LYS A 177 15.91 -19.06 5.84
N PRO A 178 16.95 -18.64 6.58
CA PRO A 178 17.14 -17.24 6.90
C PRO A 178 17.52 -16.45 5.63
N GLU A 179 16.85 -15.33 5.40
CA GLU A 179 17.11 -14.42 4.28
C GLU A 179 17.41 -13.01 4.84
N TRP A 180 18.44 -12.34 4.30
CA TRP A 180 18.86 -10.98 4.67
C TRP A 180 18.97 -10.06 3.47
N ARG A 181 18.71 -10.55 2.26
CA ARG A 181 18.73 -9.78 1.02
C ARG A 181 17.31 -9.37 0.68
N ALA A 182 17.14 -8.11 0.32
CA ALA A 182 15.87 -7.58 -0.11
C ALA A 182 16.01 -6.82 -1.43
N LEU A 183 14.92 -6.68 -2.17
CA LEU A 183 14.86 -6.01 -3.45
C LEU A 183 14.17 -4.65 -3.29
N ASP A 184 14.72 -3.63 -3.90
CA ASP A 184 14.06 -2.35 -4.06
C ASP A 184 13.04 -2.35 -5.24
N ASN A 185 12.47 -1.19 -5.52
CA ASN A 185 11.53 -1.03 -6.63
C ASN A 185 12.21 -1.14 -8.01
N PHE A 186 13.54 -1.01 -8.09
CA PHE A 186 14.35 -1.16 -9.30
C PHE A 186 14.83 -2.60 -9.50
N ARG A 187 14.51 -3.51 -8.54
CA ARG A 187 14.98 -4.89 -8.45
C ARG A 187 16.48 -5.01 -8.15
N GLU A 188 17.06 -3.98 -7.56
CA GLU A 188 18.43 -4.07 -7.04
C GLU A 188 18.42 -4.79 -5.69
N VAL A 189 19.45 -5.59 -5.46
CA VAL A 189 19.59 -6.39 -4.24
C VAL A 189 20.32 -5.58 -3.19
N HIS A 190 19.72 -5.44 -2.02
CA HIS A 190 20.28 -4.79 -0.84
C HIS A 190 20.48 -5.82 0.27
N GLU A 191 21.67 -5.84 0.87
CA GLU A 191 21.94 -6.63 2.07
C GLU A 191 21.53 -5.83 3.31
N LEU A 192 20.78 -6.46 4.21
CA LEU A 192 20.25 -5.82 5.39
C LEU A 192 20.96 -6.26 6.66
N PRO A 193 21.00 -5.40 7.70
CA PRO A 193 21.55 -5.78 9.01
C PRO A 193 20.60 -6.68 9.82
N ILE A 194 19.53 -7.14 9.21
CA ILE A 194 18.56 -8.07 9.78
C ILE A 194 18.33 -9.25 8.85
N ALA A 195 18.01 -10.42 9.41
CA ALA A 195 17.57 -11.59 8.67
C ALA A 195 16.21 -12.08 9.18
N ILE A 196 15.42 -12.61 8.28
CA ILE A 196 14.10 -13.19 8.56
C ILE A 196 14.11 -14.64 8.12
N GLU A 197 13.77 -15.55 9.02
CA GLU A 197 13.53 -16.96 8.75
C GLU A 197 12.05 -17.27 8.92
N LEU A 198 11.40 -17.68 7.84
CA LEU A 198 10.01 -18.11 7.89
C LEU A 198 9.94 -19.49 8.57
N SER A 199 9.30 -19.56 9.74
CA SER A 199 9.07 -20.82 10.45
C SER A 199 7.79 -21.51 9.98
N LYS A 200 6.71 -20.73 9.77
CA LYS A 200 5.41 -21.25 9.35
C LYS A 200 4.58 -20.16 8.67
N PHE A 201 3.98 -20.50 7.54
CA PHE A 201 2.95 -19.69 6.89
C PHE A 201 1.56 -20.22 7.25
N THR A 202 0.60 -19.34 7.53
CA THR A 202 -0.80 -19.65 7.83
C THR A 202 -1.72 -18.74 7.04
N ILE A 203 -2.84 -19.29 6.57
CA ILE A 203 -3.84 -18.54 5.82
C ILE A 203 -5.24 -19.06 6.20
N ASP A 204 -6.13 -18.14 6.48
CA ASP A 204 -7.57 -18.40 6.55
C ASP A 204 -8.19 -18.01 5.21
N GLU A 205 -9.03 -18.85 4.68
CA GLU A 205 -9.63 -18.68 3.37
C GLU A 205 -11.16 -18.69 3.47
N TYR A 206 -11.81 -17.91 2.62
CA TYR A 206 -13.25 -18.02 2.44
C TYR A 206 -13.63 -19.38 1.85
N PRO A 207 -14.82 -19.90 2.16
CA PRO A 207 -15.33 -21.10 1.50
C PRO A 207 -15.38 -20.91 -0.02
N PRO A 208 -15.02 -21.93 -0.81
CA PRO A 208 -15.12 -21.84 -2.27
C PRO A 208 -16.57 -21.76 -2.70
N LYS A 209 -16.81 -21.28 -3.91
CA LYS A 209 -18.14 -21.08 -4.48
C LYS A 209 -18.32 -21.94 -5.73
N LEU A 210 -19.48 -22.60 -5.84
CA LEU A 210 -19.91 -23.21 -7.10
C LEU A 210 -20.61 -22.17 -7.95
N ALA A 211 -20.30 -22.15 -9.23
CA ALA A 211 -21.00 -21.32 -10.20
C ALA A 211 -21.09 -22.05 -11.56
N LEU A 212 -21.97 -21.53 -12.42
CA LEU A 212 -22.02 -21.94 -13.81
C LEU A 212 -21.05 -21.13 -14.64
N PHE A 213 -20.33 -21.80 -15.52
CA PHE A 213 -19.39 -21.19 -16.46
C PHE A 213 -19.71 -21.58 -17.89
N ASP A 214 -19.42 -20.67 -18.80
CA ASP A 214 -19.40 -20.99 -20.25
C ASP A 214 -18.12 -21.79 -20.53
N SER A 215 -18.27 -23.01 -20.98
CA SER A 215 -17.19 -23.98 -21.26
C SER A 215 -16.17 -23.51 -22.31
N LYS A 216 -16.53 -22.52 -23.17
CA LYS A 216 -15.62 -21.99 -24.18
C LYS A 216 -14.85 -20.75 -23.74
N SER A 217 -15.53 -19.83 -23.07
CA SER A 217 -14.93 -18.55 -22.66
C SER A 217 -14.41 -18.57 -21.22
N GLY A 218 -14.80 -19.57 -20.40
CA GLY A 218 -14.47 -19.60 -18.97
C GLY A 218 -15.12 -18.47 -18.15
N THR A 219 -16.12 -17.78 -18.72
CA THR A 219 -16.79 -16.68 -18.02
C THR A 219 -17.93 -17.19 -17.14
N PRO A 220 -18.10 -16.63 -15.93
CA PRO A 220 -19.21 -17.00 -15.07
C PRO A 220 -20.56 -16.56 -15.65
N LEU A 221 -21.62 -17.29 -15.35
CA LEU A 221 -22.97 -17.06 -15.82
C LEU A 221 -23.95 -16.82 -14.65
N PRO A 222 -24.94 -15.90 -14.80
CA PRO A 222 -25.07 -14.86 -15.85
C PRO A 222 -23.93 -13.83 -15.77
N LYS A 223 -23.54 -13.23 -16.88
CA LYS A 223 -22.39 -12.30 -16.93
C LYS A 223 -22.54 -11.08 -16.00
N ASP A 224 -23.74 -10.51 -15.93
CA ASP A 224 -24.00 -9.28 -15.18
C ASP A 224 -24.08 -9.52 -13.66
N LYS A 225 -24.61 -10.68 -13.24
CA LYS A 225 -24.75 -11.04 -11.82
C LYS A 225 -24.59 -12.55 -11.66
N PRO A 226 -23.36 -13.06 -11.54
CA PRO A 226 -23.11 -14.50 -11.38
C PRO A 226 -23.84 -15.07 -10.16
N GLN A 227 -24.59 -16.16 -10.39
CA GLN A 227 -25.18 -16.93 -9.30
C GLN A 227 -24.15 -17.90 -8.76
N ASN A 228 -24.08 -18.04 -7.44
CA ASN A 228 -23.16 -18.97 -6.81
C ASN A 228 -23.80 -19.66 -5.59
N ILE A 229 -23.28 -20.83 -5.27
CA ILE A 229 -23.59 -21.60 -4.05
C ILE A 229 -22.28 -21.67 -3.25
N VAL A 230 -22.30 -21.22 -2.01
CA VAL A 230 -21.16 -21.36 -1.10
C VAL A 230 -21.00 -22.83 -0.72
N VAL A 231 -19.77 -23.33 -0.80
CA VAL A 231 -19.44 -24.74 -0.52
C VAL A 231 -18.79 -24.84 0.85
N GLU A 232 -19.59 -25.24 1.82
CA GLU A 232 -19.12 -25.48 3.19
C GLU A 232 -19.80 -26.68 3.80
N GLN A 233 -19.25 -27.17 4.93
CA GLN A 233 -19.82 -28.31 5.62
C GLN A 233 -21.24 -27.99 6.13
N GLY A 234 -22.24 -28.76 5.66
CA GLY A 234 -23.66 -28.55 6.02
C GLY A 234 -24.51 -27.99 4.89
N VAL A 235 -23.97 -27.38 3.85
CA VAL A 235 -24.72 -26.97 2.67
C VAL A 235 -25.01 -28.21 1.80
N LYS A 236 -26.28 -28.52 1.62
CA LYS A 236 -26.72 -29.74 0.91
C LYS A 236 -27.19 -29.49 -0.52
N SER A 237 -27.75 -28.32 -0.80
CA SER A 237 -28.30 -28.01 -2.13
C SER A 237 -28.43 -26.51 -2.39
N GLY A 238 -28.60 -26.14 -3.66
CA GLY A 238 -28.87 -24.79 -4.10
C GLY A 238 -29.35 -24.76 -5.56
N GLU A 239 -29.63 -23.58 -6.07
CA GLU A 239 -30.09 -23.41 -7.46
C GLU A 239 -29.10 -22.54 -8.25
N LEU A 240 -28.79 -22.96 -9.49
CA LEU A 240 -27.97 -22.25 -10.44
C LEU A 240 -28.67 -22.22 -11.80
N MET A 241 -29.24 -21.08 -12.22
CA MET A 241 -29.93 -20.87 -13.50
C MET A 241 -30.96 -21.97 -13.84
N GLY A 242 -31.77 -22.35 -12.83
CA GLY A 242 -32.78 -23.38 -12.97
C GLY A 242 -32.28 -24.84 -12.91
N TRP A 243 -31.00 -25.03 -12.58
CA TRP A 243 -30.48 -26.32 -12.18
C TRP A 243 -30.55 -26.44 -10.66
N HIS A 244 -31.25 -27.46 -10.18
CA HIS A 244 -31.21 -27.85 -8.79
C HIS A 244 -29.94 -28.67 -8.55
N VAL A 245 -29.04 -28.15 -7.72
CA VAL A 245 -27.70 -28.70 -7.47
C VAL A 245 -27.69 -29.28 -6.07
N THR A 246 -27.43 -30.59 -5.94
CA THR A 246 -27.32 -31.27 -4.64
C THR A 246 -25.87 -31.71 -4.45
N ILE A 247 -25.32 -31.47 -3.26
CA ILE A 247 -23.99 -31.93 -2.84
C ILE A 247 -24.17 -33.26 -2.13
N GLU A 248 -23.78 -34.36 -2.76
CA GLU A 248 -23.90 -35.70 -2.20
C GLU A 248 -22.73 -36.06 -1.29
N LYS A 249 -21.54 -35.55 -1.60
CA LYS A 249 -20.34 -35.77 -0.79
C LYS A 249 -19.48 -34.48 -0.76
N TYR A 250 -18.97 -34.17 0.41
CA TYR A 250 -18.04 -33.06 0.65
C TYR A 250 -16.75 -33.60 1.26
N ILE A 251 -15.59 -33.24 0.69
CA ILE A 251 -14.27 -33.56 1.21
C ILE A 251 -13.47 -32.24 1.21
N GLU A 252 -13.11 -31.78 2.38
CA GLU A 252 -12.40 -30.51 2.54
C GLU A 252 -10.98 -30.56 1.98
N ASP A 253 -10.25 -31.58 2.36
CA ASP A 253 -8.89 -31.87 1.90
C ASP A 253 -8.90 -33.14 1.07
N ALA A 254 -8.96 -32.99 -0.24
CA ALA A 254 -9.10 -34.08 -1.20
C ALA A 254 -7.97 -34.10 -2.22
N MET A 255 -7.72 -35.29 -2.78
CA MET A 255 -6.84 -35.50 -3.91
C MET A 255 -7.48 -36.51 -4.89
N PRO A 256 -7.22 -36.40 -6.20
CA PRO A 256 -7.67 -37.42 -7.17
C PRO A 256 -7.13 -38.79 -6.80
N ALA A 257 -8.02 -39.80 -6.79
CA ALA A 257 -7.66 -41.17 -6.39
C ALA A 257 -6.56 -41.78 -7.26
N THR A 258 -6.56 -41.46 -8.55
CA THR A 258 -5.50 -41.86 -9.50
C THR A 258 -4.14 -41.28 -9.14
N MET A 259 -4.10 -39.99 -8.77
CA MET A 259 -2.87 -39.33 -8.40
C MET A 259 -2.29 -39.87 -7.11
N LEU A 260 -3.12 -40.12 -6.09
CA LEU A 260 -2.67 -40.71 -4.84
C LEU A 260 -2.04 -42.12 -5.06
N LYS A 261 -2.58 -42.89 -6.02
CA LYS A 261 -1.98 -44.18 -6.38
C LYS A 261 -0.60 -44.02 -7.01
N MET A 262 -0.42 -43.01 -7.87
CA MET A 262 0.87 -42.72 -8.51
C MET A 262 1.91 -42.24 -7.47
N MET A 263 1.51 -41.39 -6.54
CA MET A 263 2.41 -40.87 -5.49
C MET A 263 2.92 -41.95 -4.54
N LYS A 264 2.14 -42.98 -4.23
CA LYS A 264 2.56 -44.09 -3.34
C LYS A 264 3.75 -44.90 -3.88
N GLY A 265 4.13 -44.73 -5.13
CA GLY A 265 5.27 -45.43 -5.77
C GLY A 265 6.47 -44.52 -6.08
N MET A 266 6.44 -43.23 -5.78
CA MET A 266 7.49 -42.29 -6.17
C MET A 266 8.33 -41.79 -5.00
N PRO A 267 9.67 -41.59 -5.18
CA PRO A 267 10.52 -40.92 -4.20
C PRO A 267 10.12 -39.42 -4.05
N GLU A 268 10.20 -38.89 -2.85
CA GLU A 268 9.77 -37.53 -2.50
C GLU A 268 10.44 -36.43 -3.32
N LYS A 269 11.72 -36.59 -3.68
CA LYS A 269 12.45 -35.68 -4.59
C LYS A 269 11.86 -35.60 -5.99
N MET A 270 11.28 -36.69 -6.48
CA MET A 270 10.67 -36.73 -7.81
C MET A 270 9.31 -36.04 -7.82
N MET A 271 8.57 -36.07 -6.70
CA MET A 271 7.31 -35.36 -6.54
C MET A 271 7.47 -33.84 -6.58
N GLN A 272 8.53 -33.28 -6.02
CA GLN A 272 8.80 -31.84 -6.02
C GLN A 272 9.22 -31.29 -7.38
N MET A 273 9.70 -32.13 -8.30
CA MET A 273 10.13 -31.76 -9.65
C MET A 273 9.02 -31.85 -10.71
N MET A 274 7.92 -32.52 -10.44
CA MET A 274 6.82 -32.68 -11.40
C MET A 274 5.92 -31.44 -11.45
N LYS A 275 6.12 -30.58 -12.44
CA LYS A 275 5.12 -29.61 -12.90
C LYS A 275 4.12 -30.37 -13.74
N MET A 276 2.86 -30.46 -13.29
CA MET A 276 1.79 -31.23 -13.98
C MET A 276 1.35 -30.64 -15.33
N ASP A 277 1.69 -29.41 -15.67
CA ASP A 277 1.45 -28.82 -16.99
C ASP A 277 2.16 -29.56 -18.13
N ASP A 278 3.28 -30.26 -17.83
CA ASP A 278 4.02 -31.03 -18.83
C ASP A 278 3.40 -32.38 -19.18
N LEU A 279 2.43 -32.87 -18.42
CA LEU A 279 1.90 -34.23 -18.58
C LEU A 279 0.67 -34.35 -19.50
N GLY A 280 0.04 -33.23 -19.93
CA GLY A 280 -1.07 -33.24 -20.89
C GLY A 280 -2.26 -34.13 -20.49
N MET A 281 -2.28 -34.66 -19.28
CA MET A 281 -3.28 -35.61 -18.81
C MET A 281 -4.58 -34.88 -18.48
N ARG A 282 -5.59 -35.08 -19.31
CA ARG A 282 -6.99 -35.03 -18.84
C ARG A 282 -7.15 -36.15 -17.82
N VAL A 283 -7.01 -35.79 -16.54
CA VAL A 283 -7.10 -36.75 -15.44
C VAL A 283 -8.53 -37.26 -15.38
N ASN A 284 -8.74 -38.48 -15.84
CA ASN A 284 -9.94 -39.25 -15.50
C ASN A 284 -9.77 -39.56 -14.01
N THR A 285 -10.37 -38.76 -13.15
CA THR A 285 -10.03 -38.64 -11.71
C THR A 285 -10.34 -39.91 -10.91
N GLY A 286 -11.09 -40.87 -11.46
CA GLY A 286 -11.54 -42.03 -10.71
C GLY A 286 -12.21 -41.68 -9.36
N GLY A 287 -12.60 -40.39 -9.18
CA GLY A 287 -13.10 -39.80 -7.96
C GLY A 287 -12.02 -39.13 -7.12
N PHE A 288 -12.46 -38.56 -6.00
CA PHE A 288 -11.60 -37.89 -5.00
C PHE A 288 -11.63 -38.67 -3.68
N VAL A 289 -10.51 -38.66 -2.99
CA VAL A 289 -10.34 -39.30 -1.70
C VAL A 289 -9.75 -38.30 -0.70
N GLU A 290 -10.01 -38.49 0.59
CA GLU A 290 -9.43 -37.66 1.65
C GLU A 290 -7.91 -37.78 1.66
N TYR A 291 -7.24 -36.60 1.71
CA TYR A 291 -5.78 -36.50 1.75
C TYR A 291 -5.37 -35.22 2.47
N LYS A 292 -4.71 -35.36 3.63
CA LYS A 292 -4.30 -34.23 4.49
C LYS A 292 -2.87 -33.71 4.23
N GLY A 293 -2.29 -34.02 3.07
CA GLY A 293 -0.95 -33.60 2.70
C GLY A 293 -0.94 -32.35 1.83
N LYS A 294 0.29 -31.89 1.49
CA LYS A 294 0.52 -30.73 0.61
C LYS A 294 -0.18 -30.93 -0.74
N GLY A 295 -0.83 -29.88 -1.23
CA GLY A 295 -1.56 -29.88 -2.49
C GLY A 295 -3.00 -30.41 -2.43
N ALA A 296 -3.52 -30.78 -1.24
CA ALA A 296 -4.94 -31.11 -1.10
C ALA A 296 -5.82 -29.87 -1.39
N ALA A 297 -6.97 -30.10 -2.00
CA ALA A 297 -7.98 -29.07 -2.26
C ALA A 297 -9.40 -29.60 -2.01
N THR A 298 -10.36 -28.70 -1.91
CA THR A 298 -11.77 -29.08 -1.69
C THR A 298 -12.32 -29.78 -2.93
N ALA A 299 -12.99 -30.93 -2.71
CA ALA A 299 -13.71 -31.65 -3.74
C ALA A 299 -15.11 -32.06 -3.26
N ILE A 300 -16.07 -31.99 -4.16
CA ILE A 300 -17.46 -32.38 -3.88
C ILE A 300 -18.00 -33.27 -5.00
N LEU A 301 -18.86 -34.22 -4.64
CA LEU A 301 -19.68 -34.95 -5.58
C LEU A 301 -21.01 -34.21 -5.72
N VAL A 302 -21.31 -33.78 -6.93
CA VAL A 302 -22.46 -32.93 -7.24
C VAL A 302 -23.43 -33.70 -8.15
N LYS A 303 -24.71 -33.62 -7.81
CA LYS A 303 -25.83 -34.03 -8.67
C LYS A 303 -26.63 -32.79 -9.07
N ALA A 304 -26.70 -32.54 -10.38
CA ALA A 304 -27.41 -31.39 -10.96
C ALA A 304 -28.61 -31.90 -11.76
N GLN A 305 -29.80 -31.37 -11.47
CA GLN A 305 -31.06 -31.76 -12.11
C GLN A 305 -31.76 -30.53 -12.69
N LYS A 306 -32.21 -30.66 -13.95
CA LYS A 306 -33.09 -29.70 -14.64
C LYS A 306 -34.14 -30.43 -15.47
N GLY A 307 -35.40 -30.40 -15.00
CA GLY A 307 -36.47 -31.21 -15.56
C GLY A 307 -36.17 -32.71 -15.49
N LYS A 308 -36.10 -33.37 -16.63
CA LYS A 308 -35.76 -34.80 -16.72
C LYS A 308 -34.26 -35.09 -16.82
N THR A 309 -33.45 -34.06 -17.01
CA THR A 309 -31.99 -34.23 -17.18
C THR A 309 -31.31 -34.23 -15.83
N VAL A 310 -30.56 -35.31 -15.58
CA VAL A 310 -29.73 -35.45 -14.36
C VAL A 310 -28.29 -35.63 -14.80
N LYS A 311 -27.36 -34.91 -14.15
CA LYS A 311 -25.92 -35.02 -14.32
C LYS A 311 -25.28 -35.16 -12.95
N GLU A 312 -24.29 -36.05 -12.85
CA GLU A 312 -23.54 -36.28 -11.60
C GLU A 312 -22.05 -36.34 -11.90
N GLY A 313 -21.23 -35.79 -11.00
CA GLY A 313 -19.79 -35.83 -11.13
C GLY A 313 -19.08 -35.05 -10.05
N TRP A 314 -17.78 -35.27 -10.00
CA TRP A 314 -16.90 -34.59 -9.07
C TRP A 314 -16.52 -33.19 -9.57
N VAL A 315 -16.55 -32.22 -8.66
CA VAL A 315 -16.12 -30.84 -8.88
C VAL A 315 -15.10 -30.47 -7.80
N SER A 316 -13.99 -29.88 -8.24
CA SER A 316 -12.91 -29.42 -7.35
C SER A 316 -12.31 -28.12 -7.87
N SER A 317 -11.88 -27.25 -6.97
CA SER A 317 -11.11 -26.05 -7.33
C SER A 317 -9.73 -26.37 -7.91
N GLY A 318 -9.24 -27.61 -7.73
CA GLY A 318 -7.86 -27.94 -8.04
C GLY A 318 -6.85 -27.35 -7.06
N SER A 319 -5.59 -27.62 -7.30
CA SER A 319 -4.46 -27.07 -6.56
C SER A 319 -3.25 -26.97 -7.50
N TYR A 320 -2.10 -26.50 -7.00
CA TYR A 320 -0.85 -26.52 -7.78
C TYR A 320 -0.37 -27.94 -8.18
N MET A 321 -0.95 -29.00 -7.58
CA MET A 321 -0.62 -30.39 -7.87
C MET A 321 -1.55 -31.05 -8.88
N PHE A 322 -2.79 -30.56 -9.04
CA PHE A 322 -3.76 -31.12 -9.99
C PHE A 322 -4.74 -30.04 -10.48
N PRO A 323 -5.20 -30.15 -11.73
CA PRO A 323 -6.09 -29.16 -12.32
C PRO A 323 -7.47 -29.18 -11.69
N MET A 324 -8.22 -28.10 -11.86
CA MET A 324 -9.62 -28.03 -11.47
C MET A 324 -10.45 -29.11 -12.20
N SER A 325 -11.47 -29.63 -11.51
CA SER A 325 -12.44 -30.56 -12.07
C SER A 325 -13.81 -29.89 -12.14
N SER A 326 -14.48 -29.96 -13.29
CA SER A 326 -15.80 -29.38 -13.52
C SER A 326 -16.80 -30.44 -13.97
N LEU A 327 -18.09 -30.20 -13.70
CA LEU A 327 -19.20 -31.05 -14.19
C LEU A 327 -19.84 -30.40 -15.41
N LYS A 328 -19.68 -31.02 -16.58
CA LYS A 328 -20.34 -30.59 -17.83
C LYS A 328 -21.85 -30.91 -17.80
N LEU A 329 -22.66 -29.86 -17.93
CA LEU A 329 -24.11 -29.96 -17.97
C LEU A 329 -24.61 -30.16 -19.41
N ASP A 330 -24.09 -29.33 -20.31
CA ASP A 330 -24.38 -29.40 -21.75
C ASP A 330 -23.15 -29.00 -22.60
N ARG A 331 -23.35 -28.65 -23.89
CA ARG A 331 -22.26 -28.29 -24.82
C ARG A 331 -21.59 -26.95 -24.51
N ARG A 332 -22.21 -26.08 -23.68
CA ARG A 332 -21.77 -24.71 -23.41
C ARG A 332 -21.63 -24.40 -21.94
N THR A 333 -22.27 -25.18 -21.08
CA THR A 333 -22.30 -24.86 -19.63
C THR A 333 -21.70 -25.98 -18.80
N GLU A 334 -20.94 -25.58 -17.80
CA GLU A 334 -20.38 -26.47 -16.81
C GLU A 334 -20.48 -25.85 -15.40
N ILE A 335 -20.61 -26.69 -14.39
CA ILE A 335 -20.48 -26.32 -12.99
C ILE A 335 -19.00 -26.44 -12.63
N ALA A 336 -18.43 -25.35 -12.14
CA ALA A 336 -17.08 -25.35 -11.61
C ALA A 336 -17.03 -24.68 -10.24
N MET A 337 -15.98 -25.01 -9.48
CA MET A 337 -15.70 -24.45 -8.17
C MET A 337 -14.62 -23.37 -8.30
N SER A 338 -14.86 -22.17 -7.74
CA SER A 338 -13.84 -21.15 -7.65
C SER A 338 -12.72 -21.57 -6.69
N SER A 339 -11.52 -21.05 -6.93
CA SER A 339 -10.46 -21.09 -5.90
C SER A 339 -10.92 -20.39 -4.63
N ARG A 340 -10.40 -20.81 -3.49
CA ARG A 340 -10.63 -20.13 -2.22
C ARG A 340 -9.96 -18.76 -2.24
N GLU A 341 -10.66 -17.74 -1.78
CA GLU A 341 -10.12 -16.37 -1.63
C GLU A 341 -9.53 -16.23 -0.23
N PRO A 342 -8.36 -15.57 -0.08
CA PRO A 342 -7.77 -15.35 1.23
C PRO A 342 -8.63 -14.40 2.06
N LEU A 343 -8.91 -14.77 3.31
CA LEU A 343 -9.53 -13.91 4.32
C LEU A 343 -8.46 -13.13 5.07
N ARG A 344 -7.46 -13.82 5.57
CA ARG A 344 -6.26 -13.26 6.20
C ARG A 344 -5.11 -14.27 6.10
N TYR A 345 -3.89 -13.77 6.14
CA TYR A 345 -2.70 -14.62 6.19
C TYR A 345 -1.64 -14.00 7.09
N ALA A 346 -0.82 -14.87 7.66
CA ALA A 346 0.20 -14.52 8.63
C ALA A 346 1.39 -15.47 8.53
N SER A 347 2.50 -15.04 9.10
CA SER A 347 3.73 -15.82 9.19
C SER A 347 4.28 -15.80 10.60
N ASP A 348 4.66 -16.96 11.11
CA ASP A 348 5.51 -17.10 12.29
C ASP A 348 6.96 -17.07 11.82
N VAL A 349 7.75 -16.15 12.35
CA VAL A 349 9.12 -15.90 11.90
C VAL A 349 10.10 -15.82 13.06
N ASN A 350 11.35 -16.23 12.81
CA ASN A 350 12.51 -15.90 13.62
C ASN A 350 13.22 -14.70 13.00
N LEU A 351 13.47 -13.67 13.80
CA LEU A 351 14.14 -12.44 13.40
C LEU A 351 15.53 -12.39 14.03
N TYR A 352 16.53 -12.05 13.23
CA TYR A 352 17.92 -11.96 13.65
C TYR A 352 18.48 -10.58 13.30
N SER A 353 19.32 -9.99 14.15
CA SER A 353 20.07 -8.78 13.83
C SER A 353 21.57 -9.00 13.92
N GLN A 354 22.36 -8.16 13.26
CA GLN A 354 23.82 -8.20 13.33
C GLN A 354 24.35 -8.00 14.76
N ASP A 355 23.60 -7.26 15.61
CA ASP A 355 23.93 -7.06 17.02
C ASP A 355 23.70 -8.29 17.90
N GLY A 356 23.30 -9.42 17.31
CA GLY A 356 23.05 -10.67 18.01
C GLY A 356 21.66 -10.77 18.67
N LYS A 357 20.78 -9.81 18.45
CA LYS A 357 19.40 -9.86 18.93
C LYS A 357 18.60 -10.87 18.12
N THR A 358 17.85 -11.74 18.80
CA THR A 358 16.94 -12.72 18.17
C THR A 358 15.59 -12.58 18.81
N GLU A 359 14.54 -12.54 17.98
CA GLU A 359 13.13 -12.48 18.42
C GLU A 359 12.26 -13.42 17.58
N GLN A 360 11.22 -13.98 18.20
CA GLN A 360 10.15 -14.67 17.48
C GLN A 360 8.97 -13.72 17.34
N ALA A 361 8.40 -13.67 16.15
CA ALA A 361 7.29 -12.79 15.86
C ALA A 361 6.20 -13.49 15.03
N HIS A 362 4.97 -13.05 15.24
CA HIS A 362 3.82 -13.38 14.41
C HIS A 362 3.44 -12.14 13.60
N ILE A 363 3.61 -12.19 12.27
CA ILE A 363 3.38 -11.07 11.36
C ILE A 363 2.14 -11.36 10.54
N GLU A 364 1.09 -10.57 10.74
CA GLU A 364 -0.20 -10.69 10.05
C GLU A 364 -0.39 -9.50 9.08
N VAL A 365 -1.17 -9.72 8.02
CA VAL A 365 -1.58 -8.63 7.10
C VAL A 365 -2.19 -7.47 7.88
N ASN A 366 -1.79 -6.25 7.55
CA ASN A 366 -2.21 -5.00 8.21
C ASN A 366 -1.76 -4.84 9.67
N LYS A 367 -0.92 -5.74 10.20
CA LYS A 367 -0.33 -5.66 11.54
C LYS A 367 1.19 -5.78 11.44
N PRO A 368 1.89 -4.66 11.13
CA PRO A 368 3.34 -4.70 10.99
C PRO A 368 4.02 -4.97 12.32
N TYR A 369 5.14 -5.67 12.26
CA TYR A 369 6.04 -5.88 13.39
C TYR A 369 7.25 -4.95 13.29
N SER A 370 7.69 -4.40 14.43
CA SER A 370 8.87 -3.53 14.47
C SER A 370 10.05 -4.29 15.05
N PHE A 371 11.12 -4.41 14.27
CA PHE A 371 12.36 -5.06 14.71
C PHE A 371 13.56 -4.23 14.26
N ALA A 372 14.46 -3.92 15.18
CA ALA A 372 15.56 -2.98 14.97
C ALA A 372 15.01 -1.63 14.42
N SER A 373 15.51 -1.14 13.30
CA SER A 373 15.04 0.11 12.66
C SER A 373 13.98 -0.12 11.59
N TRP A 374 13.48 -1.37 11.45
CA TRP A 374 12.59 -1.77 10.37
C TRP A 374 11.18 -2.05 10.86
N LYS A 375 10.18 -1.65 10.07
CA LYS A 375 8.81 -2.13 10.15
C LYS A 375 8.62 -3.20 9.09
N ILE A 376 8.23 -4.40 9.51
CA ILE A 376 8.08 -5.58 8.67
C ILE A 376 6.58 -5.82 8.47
N TYR A 377 6.13 -5.74 7.24
CA TYR A 377 4.74 -5.98 6.83
C TYR A 377 4.65 -7.32 6.10
N GLN A 378 3.64 -8.12 6.41
CA GLN A 378 3.27 -9.27 5.58
C GLN A 378 2.65 -8.73 4.28
N LEU A 379 3.34 -8.88 3.14
CA LEU A 379 2.90 -8.31 1.87
C LEU A 379 2.16 -9.33 1.00
N ASP A 380 2.78 -10.47 0.75
CA ASP A 380 2.25 -11.48 -0.18
C ASP A 380 2.79 -12.88 0.18
N TYR A 381 2.40 -13.88 -0.61
CA TYR A 381 2.82 -15.27 -0.49
C TYR A 381 2.77 -15.93 -1.88
N ASN A 382 3.19 -17.19 -2.01
CA ASN A 382 3.04 -17.93 -3.26
C ASN A 382 1.58 -18.33 -3.50
N LYS A 383 0.87 -17.52 -4.30
CA LYS A 383 -0.56 -17.70 -4.60
C LYS A 383 -0.88 -18.99 -5.36
N GLU A 384 0.07 -19.52 -6.13
CA GLU A 384 -0.12 -20.79 -6.85
C GLU A 384 -0.25 -21.95 -5.85
N GLN A 385 0.52 -21.91 -4.76
CA GLN A 385 0.46 -22.92 -3.70
C GLN A 385 -0.67 -22.68 -2.69
N GLY A 386 -1.24 -21.46 -2.62
CA GLY A 386 -2.32 -21.11 -1.71
C GLY A 386 -1.95 -21.42 -0.24
N LYS A 387 -2.80 -22.17 0.47
CA LYS A 387 -2.56 -22.57 1.87
C LYS A 387 -1.30 -23.43 2.08
N TRP A 388 -0.71 -23.94 1.03
CA TRP A 388 0.50 -24.76 1.06
C TRP A 388 1.76 -23.94 0.74
N SER A 389 1.66 -22.61 0.70
CA SER A 389 2.81 -21.76 0.44
C SER A 389 3.92 -21.99 1.45
N THR A 390 5.12 -22.20 0.93
CA THR A 390 6.37 -22.24 1.69
C THR A 390 7.17 -20.95 1.52
N LEU A 391 6.58 -19.93 0.90
CA LEU A 391 7.18 -18.63 0.64
C LEU A 391 6.30 -17.53 1.22
N SER A 392 6.88 -16.63 1.98
CA SER A 392 6.28 -15.35 2.37
C SER A 392 7.07 -14.19 1.81
N VAL A 393 6.36 -13.14 1.40
CA VAL A 393 6.96 -11.89 0.93
C VAL A 393 6.69 -10.82 1.97
N TYR A 394 7.75 -10.20 2.45
CA TYR A 394 7.67 -9.10 3.41
C TYR A 394 8.03 -7.78 2.74
N GLU A 395 7.32 -6.72 3.09
CA GLU A 395 7.75 -5.35 2.84
C GLU A 395 8.42 -4.80 4.09
N LEU A 396 9.67 -4.41 3.94
CA LEU A 396 10.47 -3.79 5.01
C LEU A 396 10.55 -2.30 4.77
N VAL A 397 10.13 -1.52 5.75
CA VAL A 397 10.13 -0.06 5.68
C VAL A 397 11.01 0.49 6.80
N SER A 398 12.00 1.29 6.43
CA SER A 398 12.80 2.08 7.36
C SER A 398 12.59 3.57 7.04
N ASP A 399 12.14 4.33 8.03
CA ASP A 399 11.91 5.77 7.90
C ASP A 399 12.46 6.48 9.16
N PRO A 400 13.72 6.93 9.11
CA PRO A 400 14.37 7.56 10.26
C PRO A 400 13.77 8.93 10.63
N TRP A 401 13.04 9.59 9.71
CA TRP A 401 12.43 10.89 9.93
C TRP A 401 11.00 10.83 10.47
N LEU A 402 10.38 9.65 10.45
CA LEU A 402 9.01 9.44 10.89
C LEU A 402 8.71 9.95 12.31
N PRO A 403 9.62 9.80 13.32
CA PRO A 403 9.39 10.37 14.65
C PRO A 403 9.26 11.90 14.64
N ALA A 404 10.06 12.61 13.82
CA ALA A 404 9.96 14.05 13.67
C ALA A 404 8.66 14.48 13.00
N VAL A 405 8.21 13.73 11.98
CA VAL A 405 6.92 13.92 11.31
C VAL A 405 5.77 13.77 12.33
N TYR A 406 5.79 12.72 13.15
CA TYR A 406 4.77 12.53 14.21
C TYR A 406 4.80 13.62 15.26
N ALA A 407 5.96 14.11 15.64
CA ALA A 407 6.07 15.27 16.53
C ALA A 407 5.40 16.52 15.92
N GLY A 408 5.62 16.78 14.63
CA GLY A 408 4.94 17.84 13.89
C GLY A 408 3.42 17.71 13.89
N ILE A 409 2.91 16.49 13.61
CA ILE A 409 1.48 16.18 13.66
C ILE A 409 0.91 16.39 15.07
N GLY A 410 1.63 15.92 16.09
CA GLY A 410 1.23 16.08 17.50
C GLY A 410 1.11 17.56 17.92
N LEU A 411 2.08 18.39 17.52
CA LEU A 411 2.03 19.84 17.75
C LEU A 411 0.83 20.48 17.03
N LEU A 412 0.57 20.10 15.80
CA LEU A 412 -0.53 20.62 15.00
C LEU A 412 -1.89 20.27 15.61
N LEU A 413 -2.06 19.02 16.05
CA LEU A 413 -3.27 18.58 16.74
C LEU A 413 -3.47 19.29 18.06
N ALA A 414 -2.43 19.40 18.89
CA ALA A 414 -2.47 20.13 20.17
C ALA A 414 -2.83 21.60 19.95
N GLY A 415 -2.21 22.25 18.97
CA GLY A 415 -2.50 23.63 18.58
C GLY A 415 -3.96 23.80 18.16
N SER A 416 -4.47 22.91 17.31
CA SER A 416 -5.86 22.93 16.83
C SER A 416 -6.87 22.79 17.97
N VAL A 417 -6.66 21.86 18.89
CA VAL A 417 -7.52 21.68 20.07
C VAL A 417 -7.53 22.95 20.93
N LEU A 418 -6.36 23.55 21.15
CA LEU A 418 -6.27 24.80 21.93
C LEU A 418 -6.97 25.97 21.24
N VAL A 419 -6.92 26.07 19.89
CA VAL A 419 -7.66 27.09 19.13
C VAL A 419 -9.17 26.96 19.42
N PHE A 420 -9.74 25.75 19.38
CA PHE A 420 -11.17 25.53 19.67
C PHE A 420 -11.52 25.88 21.13
N ILE A 421 -10.67 25.53 22.10
CA ILE A 421 -10.89 25.85 23.52
C ILE A 421 -10.92 27.36 23.72
N VAL A 422 -9.93 28.09 23.16
CA VAL A 422 -9.84 29.56 23.29
C VAL A 422 -11.01 30.26 22.59
N ALA A 423 -11.38 29.81 21.38
CA ALA A 423 -12.53 30.34 20.66
C ALA A 423 -13.86 30.13 21.42
N GLY A 424 -14.03 28.93 22.00
CA GLY A 424 -15.19 28.61 22.81
C GLY A 424 -15.32 29.45 24.08
N ARG A 425 -14.19 29.80 24.73
CA ARG A 425 -14.18 30.70 25.91
C ARG A 425 -14.58 32.13 25.53
N LYS A 426 -14.03 32.70 24.46
CA LYS A 426 -14.41 34.04 23.98
C LYS A 426 -15.90 34.14 23.68
N ARG A 427 -16.49 33.17 22.97
CA ARG A 427 -17.91 33.15 22.64
C ARG A 427 -18.82 33.12 23.88
N LYS A 428 -18.36 32.51 24.99
CA LYS A 428 -19.09 32.50 26.27
C LYS A 428 -18.94 33.81 27.02
N GLU A 429 -17.83 34.53 26.87
CA GLU A 429 -17.63 35.87 27.45
C GLU A 429 -18.45 36.93 26.71
N ASP A 430 -18.51 36.85 25.37
CA ASP A 430 -19.30 37.77 24.52
C ASP A 430 -20.81 37.53 24.62
N ALA A 431 -21.25 36.38 25.16
CA ALA A 431 -22.64 36.02 25.36
C ALA A 431 -23.19 36.33 26.77
N LYS A 432 -22.34 36.83 27.66
CA LYS A 432 -22.68 37.35 29.01
C LYS A 432 -22.70 38.87 29.00
#